data_85e7a1f250ed12b280ba9efa5cbf732c
#
_entry.id   85e7a1f250ed12b280ba9efa5cbf732c
#
_cell.length_a   1.000
_cell.length_b   1.000
_cell.length_c   1.000
_cell.angle_alpha   90.00
_cell.angle_beta   90.00
_cell.angle_gamma   90.00
#
_symmetry.space_group_name_H-M   'P 1'
#
loop_
_entity.id
_entity.type
_entity.pdbx_description
1 polymer ?
#
loop_
_entity_poly.entity_id
_entity_poly.type
_entity_poly.pdbx_seq_one_letter_code
_entity_poly.pdbx_strand_id
1 'polypeptide(L)'
;MSRNISLLSGKKDDKNSLFGKISVSPTDASDSKLAAEYNLGVSTVHSTKSFYDFLSEDFKSKKAYVCSGSACLCRGTQDIVSDKLNQKFGEENVGEMICLGRCYENSAFNFNGENYSGDDINKLDQIIAGKHTSPAYTMKSFSNTPFLVEESVFSTYDDFKDLLEVCFATDKDDLIASLKDSGLRGRGGAGFPTGMKWEFCKDQEVSTKYVVCNADEGDPG
;
A
#
# COMPACT_ATOMS: atom_id res chain seq x y z
N MET A 1 11.61 -22.46 -16.53
CA MET A 1 12.30 -21.27 -16.00
C MET A 1 12.00 -20.11 -16.94
N SER A 2 11.18 -19.15 -16.52
CA SER A 2 11.02 -17.93 -17.30
C SER A 2 12.31 -17.12 -17.14
N ARG A 3 13.05 -16.93 -18.21
CA ARG A 3 14.19 -16.01 -18.21
C ARG A 3 13.65 -14.61 -17.99
N ASN A 4 14.17 -13.92 -16.99
CA ASN A 4 13.80 -12.55 -16.71
C ASN A 4 14.00 -11.69 -17.98
N ILE A 5 12.96 -10.99 -18.40
CA ILE A 5 12.97 -10.14 -19.61
C ILE A 5 14.11 -9.10 -19.55
N SER A 6 14.49 -8.64 -18.35
CA SER A 6 15.63 -7.73 -18.16
C SER A 6 16.97 -8.34 -18.59
N LEU A 7 17.16 -9.65 -18.47
CA LEU A 7 18.35 -10.36 -18.98
C LEU A 7 18.35 -10.46 -20.51
N LEU A 8 17.18 -10.55 -21.11
CA LEU A 8 17.03 -10.59 -22.57
C LEU A 8 17.25 -9.22 -23.22
N SER A 9 16.97 -8.14 -22.50
CA SER A 9 17.16 -6.77 -23.01
C SER A 9 18.60 -6.28 -22.94
N GLY A 10 19.52 -7.04 -22.35
CA GLY A 10 20.93 -6.63 -22.13
C GLY A 10 21.07 -5.47 -21.13
N LYS A 11 19.99 -5.08 -20.45
CA LYS A 11 20.02 -4.02 -19.45
C LYS A 11 20.62 -4.56 -18.16
N LYS A 12 21.64 -3.91 -17.67
CA LYS A 12 22.13 -4.14 -16.30
C LYS A 12 21.09 -3.65 -15.31
N ASP A 13 21.13 -4.20 -14.11
CA ASP A 13 20.20 -3.88 -13.00
C ASP A 13 20.50 -2.49 -12.38
N ASP A 14 20.48 -1.46 -13.22
CA ASP A 14 20.78 -0.07 -12.85
C ASP A 14 19.53 0.70 -12.38
N LYS A 15 18.45 0.01 -12.08
CA LYS A 15 17.20 0.67 -11.62
C LYS A 15 17.44 1.54 -10.39
N ASN A 16 18.25 1.08 -9.46
CA ASN A 16 18.61 1.85 -8.26
C ASN A 16 19.39 3.13 -8.57
N SER A 17 20.17 3.15 -9.66
CA SER A 17 20.95 4.32 -10.04
C SER A 17 20.11 5.40 -10.74
N LEU A 18 19.05 5.03 -11.45
CA LEU A 18 18.10 5.99 -12.04
C LEU A 18 17.39 6.81 -10.96
N PHE A 19 16.83 6.15 -9.94
CA PHE A 19 16.22 6.83 -8.81
C PHE A 19 17.20 7.76 -8.10
N GLY A 20 18.40 7.28 -7.82
CA GLY A 20 19.46 8.08 -7.22
C GLY A 20 19.79 9.32 -8.04
N LYS A 21 19.84 9.21 -9.37
CA LYS A 21 20.07 10.36 -10.25
C LYS A 21 18.90 11.33 -10.27
N ILE A 22 17.68 10.84 -10.35
CA ILE A 22 16.49 11.69 -10.32
C ILE A 22 16.39 12.44 -8.99
N SER A 23 16.70 11.80 -7.86
CA SER A 23 16.61 12.41 -6.53
C SER A 23 17.64 13.49 -6.29
N VAL A 24 18.84 13.37 -6.88
CA VAL A 24 19.96 14.32 -6.67
C VAL A 24 19.95 15.48 -7.67
N SER A 25 19.46 15.27 -8.89
CA SER A 25 19.47 16.29 -9.95
C SER A 25 18.18 16.28 -10.76
N PRO A 26 17.07 16.71 -10.20
CA PRO A 26 15.78 16.61 -10.88
C PRO A 26 15.61 17.62 -12.01
N THR A 27 16.29 18.75 -11.98
CA THR A 27 16.14 19.86 -12.93
C THR A 27 17.09 19.84 -14.12
N ASP A 28 18.32 19.31 -13.95
CA ASP A 28 19.38 19.48 -14.96
C ASP A 28 19.43 18.37 -16.02
N ALA A 29 18.82 17.23 -15.78
CA ALA A 29 18.76 16.16 -16.76
C ALA A 29 17.39 16.11 -17.41
N SER A 30 17.28 16.56 -18.66
CA SER A 30 16.07 16.37 -19.45
C SER A 30 15.70 14.88 -19.45
N ASP A 31 14.41 14.56 -19.42
CA ASP A 31 13.91 13.18 -19.46
C ASP A 31 14.50 12.41 -20.66
N SER A 32 14.71 13.09 -21.78
CA SER A 32 15.34 12.53 -22.97
C SER A 32 16.79 12.11 -22.74
N LYS A 33 17.57 12.87 -21.95
CA LYS A 33 18.97 12.54 -21.65
C LYS A 33 19.05 11.32 -20.72
N LEU A 34 18.22 11.30 -19.67
CA LEU A 34 18.13 10.13 -18.77
C LEU A 34 17.62 8.89 -19.52
N ALA A 35 16.61 9.06 -20.36
CA ALA A 35 16.08 7.97 -21.19
C ALA A 35 17.16 7.34 -22.07
N ALA A 36 17.97 8.18 -22.73
CA ALA A 36 19.08 7.70 -23.57
C ALA A 36 20.16 7.00 -22.73
N GLU A 37 20.55 7.56 -21.59
CA GLU A 37 21.58 7.00 -20.70
C GLU A 37 21.19 5.62 -20.15
N TYR A 38 19.92 5.47 -19.74
CA TYR A 38 19.42 4.22 -19.18
C TYR A 38 18.76 3.28 -20.19
N ASN A 39 18.82 3.65 -21.48
CA ASN A 39 18.13 2.91 -22.56
C ASN A 39 16.66 2.63 -22.25
N LEU A 40 15.95 3.65 -21.82
CA LEU A 40 14.52 3.65 -21.49
C LEU A 40 13.74 4.54 -22.45
N GLY A 41 12.42 4.39 -22.46
CA GLY A 41 11.54 5.37 -23.09
C GLY A 41 11.49 6.68 -22.29
N VAL A 42 11.37 7.81 -22.98
CA VAL A 42 11.20 9.13 -22.32
C VAL A 42 9.98 9.12 -21.40
N SER A 43 8.87 8.51 -21.85
CA SER A 43 7.66 8.35 -21.06
C SER A 43 7.89 7.58 -19.77
N THR A 44 8.76 6.57 -19.77
CA THR A 44 9.10 5.79 -18.58
C THR A 44 9.81 6.66 -17.53
N VAL A 45 10.76 7.49 -17.97
CA VAL A 45 11.46 8.42 -17.08
C VAL A 45 10.48 9.46 -16.51
N HIS A 46 9.65 10.03 -17.37
CA HIS A 46 8.63 11.00 -16.96
C HIS A 46 7.63 10.41 -15.97
N SER A 47 7.09 9.22 -16.26
CA SER A 47 6.19 8.51 -15.35
C SER A 47 6.83 8.19 -14.01
N THR A 48 8.12 7.82 -14.00
CA THR A 48 8.85 7.58 -12.75
C THR A 48 8.93 8.84 -11.90
N LYS A 49 9.24 9.99 -12.52
CA LYS A 49 9.30 11.28 -11.81
C LYS A 49 7.94 11.71 -11.25
N SER A 50 6.88 11.52 -12.02
CA SER A 50 5.53 11.96 -11.64
C SER A 50 4.81 11.00 -10.69
N PHE A 51 5.23 9.73 -10.65
CA PHE A 51 4.61 8.72 -9.77
C PHE A 51 5.06 8.85 -8.32
N TYR A 52 6.33 9.15 -8.10
CA TYR A 52 6.88 9.24 -6.74
C TYR A 52 6.89 10.69 -6.26
N ASP A 53 6.07 11.00 -5.28
CA ASP A 53 5.94 12.36 -4.73
C ASP A 53 7.29 12.95 -4.30
N PHE A 54 8.18 12.16 -3.70
CA PHE A 54 9.54 12.60 -3.32
C PHE A 54 10.43 13.01 -4.50
N LEU A 55 10.08 12.64 -5.71
CA LEU A 55 10.81 13.01 -6.92
C LEU A 55 10.20 14.24 -7.62
N SER A 56 9.01 14.68 -7.18
CA SER A 56 8.34 15.87 -7.67
C SER A 56 9.04 17.13 -7.17
N GLU A 57 9.16 18.13 -8.05
CA GLU A 57 9.71 19.45 -7.69
C GLU A 57 8.93 20.12 -6.56
N ASP A 58 7.61 19.94 -6.55
CA ASP A 58 6.72 20.59 -5.59
C ASP A 58 6.85 19.98 -4.18
N PHE A 59 7.22 18.70 -4.11
CA PHE A 59 7.23 17.94 -2.84
C PHE A 59 8.62 17.61 -2.32
N LYS A 60 9.64 17.58 -3.17
CA LYS A 60 10.99 17.32 -2.69
C LYS A 60 11.49 18.44 -1.77
N SER A 61 12.33 18.08 -0.84
CA SER A 61 12.93 19.01 0.14
C SER A 61 11.99 19.61 1.19
N LYS A 62 10.78 19.13 1.33
CA LYS A 62 9.94 19.47 2.48
C LYS A 62 10.47 18.82 3.75
N LYS A 63 10.19 19.43 4.90
CA LYS A 63 10.60 18.89 6.22
C LYS A 63 9.67 17.79 6.71
N ALA A 64 8.40 17.90 6.38
CA ALA A 64 7.37 16.93 6.75
C ALA A 64 6.36 16.76 5.62
N TYR A 65 5.66 15.63 5.62
CA TYR A 65 4.62 15.34 4.65
C TYR A 65 3.38 14.82 5.36
N VAL A 66 2.22 15.30 4.94
CA VAL A 66 0.91 14.82 5.39
C VAL A 66 0.43 13.74 4.42
N CYS A 67 -0.12 12.66 4.95
CA CYS A 67 -0.71 11.63 4.11
C CYS A 67 -2.05 12.09 3.53
N SER A 68 -2.15 12.18 2.20
CA SER A 68 -3.40 12.44 1.46
C SER A 68 -4.04 11.16 0.91
N GLY A 69 -3.64 9.99 1.41
CA GLY A 69 -4.22 8.70 1.04
C GLY A 69 -5.68 8.57 1.49
N SER A 70 -6.47 7.83 0.71
CA SER A 70 -7.93 7.73 0.89
C SER A 70 -8.37 7.30 2.30
N ALA A 71 -7.66 6.38 2.94
CA ALA A 71 -7.98 5.95 4.30
C ALA A 71 -7.85 7.08 5.34
N CYS A 72 -6.78 7.87 5.25
CA CYS A 72 -6.55 9.02 6.11
C CYS A 72 -7.59 10.14 5.86
N LEU A 73 -7.88 10.41 4.59
CA LEU A 73 -8.91 11.40 4.21
C LEU A 73 -10.31 10.99 4.70
N CYS A 74 -10.69 9.73 4.53
CA CYS A 74 -11.97 9.21 5.01
C CYS A 74 -12.09 9.28 6.54
N ARG A 75 -10.98 9.18 7.28
CA ARG A 75 -10.97 9.37 8.73
C ARG A 75 -11.22 10.80 9.14
N GLY A 76 -10.91 11.77 8.27
CA GLY A 76 -11.18 13.20 8.51
C GLY A 76 -10.28 13.84 9.56
N THR A 77 -9.07 13.33 9.77
CA THR A 77 -8.13 13.86 10.78
C THR A 77 -6.94 14.61 10.17
N GLN A 78 -6.83 14.61 8.84
CA GLN A 78 -5.64 15.14 8.16
C GLN A 78 -5.50 16.67 8.25
N ASP A 79 -6.61 17.41 8.36
CA ASP A 79 -6.57 18.85 8.59
C ASP A 79 -5.86 19.17 9.93
N ILE A 80 -6.15 18.41 10.99
CA ILE A 80 -5.49 18.58 12.29
C ILE A 80 -3.99 18.26 12.21
N VAL A 81 -3.62 17.24 11.45
CA VAL A 81 -2.22 16.86 11.22
C VAL A 81 -1.51 17.97 10.46
N SER A 82 -2.11 18.45 9.37
CA SER A 82 -1.59 19.53 8.53
C SER A 82 -1.39 20.81 9.33
N ASP A 83 -2.40 21.23 10.08
CA ASP A 83 -2.33 22.45 10.90
C ASP A 83 -1.17 22.40 11.90
N LYS A 84 -1.00 21.27 12.59
CA LYS A 84 0.10 21.12 13.57
C LYS A 84 1.47 21.13 12.91
N LEU A 85 1.62 20.47 11.77
CA LEU A 85 2.87 20.47 11.03
C LEU A 85 3.16 21.85 10.45
N ASN A 86 2.16 22.53 9.89
CA ASN A 86 2.29 23.89 9.35
C ASN A 86 2.65 24.91 10.44
N GLN A 87 2.03 24.83 11.61
CA GLN A 87 2.39 25.66 12.76
C GLN A 87 3.83 25.44 13.22
N LYS A 88 4.34 24.23 13.09
CA LYS A 88 5.70 23.86 13.55
C LYS A 88 6.78 24.17 12.54
N PHE A 89 6.52 23.97 11.26
CA PHE A 89 7.55 24.03 10.21
C PHE A 89 7.33 25.15 9.18
N GLY A 90 6.14 25.75 9.12
CA GLY A 90 5.71 26.66 8.06
C GLY A 90 5.12 25.89 6.87
N GLU A 91 4.08 26.44 6.23
CA GLU A 91 3.37 25.82 5.11
C GLU A 91 4.31 25.48 3.94
N GLU A 92 5.30 26.31 3.69
CA GLU A 92 6.28 26.10 2.63
C GLU A 92 7.19 24.88 2.87
N ASN A 93 7.25 24.37 4.10
CA ASN A 93 8.07 23.22 4.49
C ASN A 93 7.27 21.93 4.72
N VAL A 94 5.95 21.99 4.53
CA VAL A 94 5.06 20.83 4.63
C VAL A 94 4.55 20.47 3.23
N GLY A 95 4.65 19.21 2.88
CA GLY A 95 4.14 18.65 1.63
C GLY A 95 3.05 17.63 1.88
N GLU A 96 2.52 17.08 0.79
CA GLU A 96 1.56 15.99 0.83
C GLU A 96 2.15 14.75 0.17
N MET A 97 1.70 13.59 0.59
CA MET A 97 2.04 12.31 -0.02
C MET A 97 0.84 11.38 -0.04
N ILE A 98 0.69 10.64 -1.13
CA ILE A 98 -0.33 9.61 -1.23
C ILE A 98 0.22 8.34 -0.59
N CYS A 99 -0.48 7.89 0.45
CA CYS A 99 -0.28 6.68 1.24
C CYS A 99 1.13 6.49 1.83
N LEU A 100 1.23 6.79 3.12
CA LEU A 100 2.44 6.54 3.93
C LEU A 100 2.45 5.14 4.59
N GLY A 101 1.55 4.24 4.19
CA GLY A 101 1.48 2.87 4.72
C GLY A 101 0.92 2.73 6.13
N ARG A 102 0.29 3.77 6.68
CA ARG A 102 -0.28 3.77 8.04
C ARG A 102 -1.82 3.78 8.03
N CYS A 103 -2.43 3.16 7.01
CA CYS A 103 -3.89 3.17 6.80
C CYS A 103 -4.69 2.55 7.95
N TYR A 104 -4.09 1.65 8.71
CA TYR A 104 -4.70 0.98 9.86
C TYR A 104 -4.86 1.88 11.11
N GLU A 105 -4.02 2.92 11.27
CA GLU A 105 -4.08 3.89 12.37
C GLU A 105 -4.60 5.25 11.92
N ASN A 106 -4.39 5.60 10.66
CA ASN A 106 -4.71 6.90 10.08
C ASN A 106 -3.90 8.06 10.69
N SER A 107 -4.29 9.30 10.42
CA SER A 107 -3.58 10.51 10.89
C SER A 107 -2.09 10.47 10.57
N ALA A 108 -1.74 9.89 9.41
CA ALA A 108 -0.36 9.60 9.06
C ALA A 108 0.38 10.84 8.56
N PHE A 109 1.64 10.95 8.96
CA PHE A 109 2.58 11.94 8.46
C PHE A 109 4.01 11.37 8.42
N ASN A 110 4.84 11.96 7.58
CA ASN A 110 6.28 11.64 7.53
C ASN A 110 7.07 12.81 8.08
N PHE A 111 8.08 12.52 8.85
CA PHE A 111 9.07 13.49 9.31
C PHE A 111 10.44 12.83 9.32
N ASN A 112 11.40 13.48 8.66
CA ASN A 112 12.79 13.03 8.60
C ASN A 112 12.96 11.60 8.04
N GLY A 113 12.10 11.18 7.09
CA GLY A 113 12.13 9.85 6.49
C GLY A 113 11.38 8.76 7.26
N GLU A 114 10.88 9.04 8.45
CA GLU A 114 10.12 8.11 9.28
C GLU A 114 8.62 8.41 9.21
N ASN A 115 7.81 7.36 9.17
CA ASN A 115 6.35 7.47 9.14
C ASN A 115 5.76 7.33 10.54
N TYR A 116 4.92 8.28 10.90
CA TYR A 116 4.18 8.37 12.15
C TYR A 116 2.68 8.31 11.87
N SER A 117 1.87 7.95 12.87
CA SER A 117 0.43 7.80 12.71
C SER A 117 -0.33 7.85 14.03
N GLY A 118 -1.66 7.85 13.96
CA GLY A 118 -2.52 7.84 15.13
C GLY A 118 -2.29 9.03 16.03
N ASP A 119 -1.95 8.77 17.27
CA ASP A 119 -1.75 9.81 18.31
C ASP A 119 -0.34 10.42 18.32
N ASP A 120 0.54 10.00 17.42
CA ASP A 120 1.91 10.48 17.36
C ASP A 120 2.00 11.98 17.04
N ILE A 121 1.02 12.53 16.33
CA ILE A 121 0.96 13.98 16.07
C ILE A 121 0.91 14.82 17.35
N ASN A 122 0.40 14.29 18.44
CA ASN A 122 0.38 14.94 19.74
C ASN A 122 1.74 14.89 20.46
N LYS A 123 2.67 14.08 19.94
CA LYS A 123 4.05 13.92 20.45
C LYS A 123 5.09 14.58 19.53
N LEU A 124 4.66 15.47 18.64
CA LEU A 124 5.51 16.07 17.61
C LEU A 124 6.80 16.69 18.18
N ASP A 125 6.75 17.37 19.32
CA ASP A 125 7.94 17.93 19.93
C ASP A 125 8.94 16.86 20.43
N GLN A 126 8.45 15.71 20.87
CA GLN A 126 9.28 14.57 21.28
C GLN A 126 9.89 13.90 20.04
N ILE A 127 9.14 13.80 18.94
CA ILE A 127 9.61 13.29 17.65
C ILE A 127 10.75 14.16 17.13
N ILE A 128 10.56 15.47 17.11
CA ILE A 128 11.57 16.44 16.66
C ILE A 128 12.84 16.35 17.52
N ALA A 129 12.68 16.13 18.82
CA ALA A 129 13.80 15.97 19.74
C ALA A 129 14.47 14.58 19.69
N GLY A 130 14.01 13.67 18.81
CA GLY A 130 14.50 12.30 18.72
C GLY A 130 14.20 11.42 19.95
N LYS A 131 13.18 11.81 20.74
CA LYS A 131 12.78 11.12 21.98
C LYS A 131 11.57 10.20 21.80
N HIS A 132 10.98 10.18 20.62
CA HIS A 132 9.87 9.32 20.27
C HIS A 132 10.08 8.74 18.88
N THR A 133 9.90 7.44 18.76
CA THR A 133 9.88 6.70 17.50
C THR A 133 8.51 6.06 17.33
N SER A 134 8.05 5.94 16.09
CA SER A 134 6.81 5.21 15.82
C SER A 134 6.99 3.74 16.25
N PRO A 135 6.01 3.15 16.94
CA PRO A 135 6.08 1.74 17.29
C PRO A 135 6.16 0.88 16.02
N ALA A 136 6.92 -0.20 16.09
CA ALA A 136 6.91 -1.21 15.05
C ALA A 136 5.49 -1.78 14.87
N TYR A 137 5.20 -2.24 13.67
CA TYR A 137 3.94 -2.93 13.37
C TYR A 137 3.73 -4.07 14.35
N THR A 138 2.63 -4.05 15.07
CA THR A 138 2.10 -5.21 15.75
C THR A 138 0.72 -5.50 15.18
N MET A 139 0.61 -6.56 14.39
CA MET A 139 -0.69 -7.07 13.99
C MET A 139 -1.26 -7.90 15.13
N LYS A 140 -2.48 -7.57 15.55
CA LYS A 140 -3.25 -8.35 16.52
C LYS A 140 -4.57 -8.76 15.91
N SER A 141 -4.92 -10.02 16.05
CA SER A 141 -6.28 -10.48 15.81
C SER A 141 -7.08 -10.45 17.09
N PHE A 142 -8.32 -9.98 17.02
CA PHE A 142 -9.30 -10.13 18.10
C PHE A 142 -10.08 -11.43 17.99
N SER A 143 -9.81 -12.24 16.97
CA SER A 143 -10.41 -13.57 16.81
C SER A 143 -9.73 -14.58 17.73
N ASN A 144 -10.50 -15.51 18.27
CA ASN A 144 -9.97 -16.66 18.99
C ASN A 144 -9.25 -17.65 18.07
N THR A 145 -9.41 -17.51 16.75
CA THR A 145 -8.79 -18.31 15.71
C THR A 145 -8.16 -17.40 14.66
N PRO A 146 -7.05 -16.72 14.96
CA PRO A 146 -6.38 -15.86 14.00
C PRO A 146 -5.79 -16.69 12.84
N PHE A 147 -5.93 -16.23 11.60
CA PHE A 147 -5.40 -16.93 10.42
C PHE A 147 -4.59 -16.03 9.47
N LEU A 148 -4.49 -14.73 9.76
CA LEU A 148 -3.72 -13.75 8.97
C LEU A 148 -2.60 -13.09 9.77
N VAL A 149 -2.24 -13.64 10.93
CA VAL A 149 -1.18 -13.12 11.80
C VAL A 149 -0.19 -14.23 12.13
N GLU A 150 0.95 -13.87 12.71
CA GLU A 150 2.05 -14.79 13.02
C GLU A 150 1.62 -16.01 13.84
N GLU A 151 0.61 -15.86 14.67
CA GLU A 151 0.01 -16.92 15.51
C GLU A 151 -1.15 -17.67 14.81
N SER A 152 -1.17 -17.64 13.47
CA SER A 152 -2.23 -18.25 12.68
C SER A 152 -2.36 -19.75 12.95
N VAL A 153 -3.60 -20.21 13.03
CA VAL A 153 -3.92 -21.65 13.07
C VAL A 153 -3.58 -22.37 11.76
N PHE A 154 -3.35 -21.62 10.69
CA PHE A 154 -2.92 -22.13 9.38
C PHE A 154 -1.46 -21.77 9.13
N SER A 155 -0.58 -22.23 10.01
CA SER A 155 0.85 -21.95 9.95
C SER A 155 1.62 -22.86 9.00
N THR A 156 1.04 -23.99 8.62
CA THR A 156 1.63 -24.98 7.73
C THR A 156 0.78 -25.23 6.48
N TYR A 157 1.39 -25.82 5.45
CA TYR A 157 0.67 -26.23 4.25
C TYR A 157 -0.37 -27.32 4.57
N ASP A 158 -0.08 -28.20 5.52
CA ASP A 158 -0.99 -29.29 5.89
C ASP A 158 -2.25 -28.75 6.58
N ASP A 159 -2.14 -27.77 7.44
CA ASP A 159 -3.31 -27.09 8.05
C ASP A 159 -4.25 -26.52 6.98
N PHE A 160 -3.66 -25.91 5.94
CA PHE A 160 -4.44 -25.35 4.84
C PHE A 160 -5.06 -26.43 3.96
N LYS A 161 -4.37 -27.58 3.78
CA LYS A 161 -4.88 -28.72 3.04
C LYS A 161 -6.13 -29.30 3.70
N ASP A 162 -6.10 -29.49 5.02
CA ASP A 162 -7.24 -30.01 5.79
C ASP A 162 -8.47 -29.09 5.65
N LEU A 163 -8.27 -27.77 5.67
CA LEU A 163 -9.35 -26.80 5.39
C LEU A 163 -9.92 -26.98 3.98
N LEU A 164 -9.08 -27.17 2.98
CA LEU A 164 -9.54 -27.39 1.60
C LEU A 164 -10.33 -28.68 1.47
N GLU A 165 -9.92 -29.76 2.13
CA GLU A 165 -10.66 -31.04 2.15
C GLU A 165 -12.05 -30.87 2.75
N VAL A 166 -12.19 -30.11 3.85
CA VAL A 166 -13.50 -29.75 4.42
C VAL A 166 -14.33 -28.93 3.43
N CYS A 167 -13.74 -27.94 2.79
CA CYS A 167 -14.45 -27.11 1.79
C CYS A 167 -14.93 -27.95 0.60
N PHE A 168 -14.14 -28.90 0.11
CA PHE A 168 -14.54 -29.79 -0.98
C PHE A 168 -15.62 -30.82 -0.59
N ALA A 169 -15.67 -31.20 0.67
CA ALA A 169 -16.68 -32.12 1.20
C ALA A 169 -18.01 -31.42 1.55
N THR A 170 -17.99 -30.08 1.72
CA THR A 170 -19.17 -29.31 2.09
C THR A 170 -19.98 -28.92 0.84
N ASP A 171 -21.31 -28.92 0.98
CA ASP A 171 -22.19 -28.44 -0.10
C ASP A 171 -21.92 -26.97 -0.45
N LYS A 172 -22.03 -26.65 -1.73
CA LYS A 172 -21.71 -25.29 -2.21
C LYS A 172 -22.66 -24.22 -1.68
N ASP A 173 -23.92 -24.58 -1.45
CA ASP A 173 -24.93 -23.67 -0.90
C ASP A 173 -24.64 -23.40 0.58
N ASP A 174 -24.21 -24.40 1.33
CA ASP A 174 -23.80 -24.27 2.73
C ASP A 174 -22.55 -23.42 2.86
N LEU A 175 -21.56 -23.57 1.96
CA LEU A 175 -20.37 -22.71 1.92
C LEU A 175 -20.73 -21.26 1.64
N ILE A 176 -21.62 -21.00 0.68
CA ILE A 176 -22.07 -19.66 0.35
C ILE A 176 -22.90 -19.06 1.50
N ALA A 177 -23.74 -19.86 2.15
CA ALA A 177 -24.50 -19.42 3.32
C ALA A 177 -23.55 -19.01 4.46
N SER A 178 -22.57 -19.86 4.78
CA SER A 178 -21.54 -19.55 5.79
C SER A 178 -20.77 -18.27 5.46
N LEU A 179 -20.45 -18.03 4.18
CA LEU A 179 -19.78 -16.83 3.73
C LEU A 179 -20.65 -15.58 3.87
N LYS A 180 -21.97 -15.69 3.64
CA LYS A 180 -22.93 -14.62 3.88
C LYS A 180 -23.06 -14.29 5.36
N ASP A 181 -23.18 -15.33 6.19
CA ASP A 181 -23.32 -15.19 7.65
C ASP A 181 -22.08 -14.59 8.30
N SER A 182 -20.89 -14.82 7.73
CA SER A 182 -19.65 -14.19 8.20
C SER A 182 -19.61 -12.67 8.04
N GLY A 183 -20.51 -12.12 7.21
CA GLY A 183 -20.53 -10.69 6.90
C GLY A 183 -19.33 -10.18 6.10
N LEU A 184 -18.50 -11.07 5.53
CA LEU A 184 -17.33 -10.70 4.75
C LEU A 184 -17.71 -9.84 3.55
N ARG A 185 -17.02 -8.72 3.39
CA ARG A 185 -17.24 -7.74 2.32
C ARG A 185 -15.99 -7.54 1.49
N GLY A 186 -16.19 -7.16 0.23
CA GLY A 186 -15.10 -6.74 -0.66
C GLY A 186 -14.36 -5.52 -0.10
N ARG A 187 -13.06 -5.43 -0.38
CA ARG A 187 -12.17 -4.35 0.07
C ARG A 187 -11.76 -3.39 -1.06
N GLY A 188 -12.36 -3.54 -2.24
CA GLY A 188 -12.11 -2.68 -3.40
C GLY A 188 -12.94 -1.38 -3.44
N GLY A 189 -13.41 -0.88 -2.30
CA GLY A 189 -14.11 0.40 -2.16
C GLY A 189 -15.62 0.27 -1.89
N ALA A 190 -16.38 -0.44 -2.72
CA ALA A 190 -17.85 -0.54 -2.59
C ALA A 190 -18.33 -1.38 -1.40
N GLY A 191 -17.48 -2.16 -0.76
CA GLY A 191 -17.84 -3.01 0.37
C GLY A 191 -18.95 -4.03 0.07
N PHE A 192 -19.06 -4.50 -1.17
CA PHE A 192 -20.12 -5.41 -1.58
C PHE A 192 -19.99 -6.77 -0.87
N PRO A 193 -21.09 -7.39 -0.40
CA PRO A 193 -21.04 -8.67 0.30
C PRO A 193 -20.41 -9.79 -0.54
N THR A 194 -19.37 -10.42 -0.03
CA THR A 194 -18.61 -11.44 -0.79
C THR A 194 -19.45 -12.67 -1.08
N GLY A 195 -20.25 -13.15 -0.11
CA GLY A 195 -21.13 -14.30 -0.30
C GLY A 195 -22.15 -14.09 -1.41
N MET A 196 -22.68 -12.88 -1.59
CA MET A 196 -23.57 -12.56 -2.70
C MET A 196 -22.88 -12.60 -4.07
N LYS A 197 -21.62 -12.16 -4.15
CA LYS A 197 -20.82 -12.28 -5.40
C LYS A 197 -20.64 -13.73 -5.81
N TRP A 198 -20.37 -14.60 -4.85
CA TRP A 198 -20.17 -16.01 -5.10
C TRP A 198 -21.48 -16.68 -5.52
N GLU A 199 -22.60 -16.33 -4.89
CA GLU A 199 -23.93 -16.80 -5.30
C GLU A 199 -24.25 -16.39 -6.73
N PHE A 200 -24.10 -15.10 -7.07
CA PHE A 200 -24.33 -14.63 -8.45
C PHE A 200 -23.47 -15.35 -9.47
N CYS A 201 -22.23 -15.66 -9.14
CA CYS A 201 -21.36 -16.45 -10.00
C CYS A 201 -21.84 -17.90 -10.10
N LYS A 202 -22.25 -18.51 -8.97
CA LYS A 202 -22.78 -19.88 -8.95
C LYS A 202 -24.01 -20.02 -9.82
N ASP A 203 -24.93 -19.05 -9.77
CA ASP A 203 -26.22 -19.10 -10.42
C ASP A 203 -26.16 -18.86 -11.95
N GLN A 204 -25.00 -18.52 -12.49
CA GLN A 204 -24.85 -18.39 -13.93
C GLN A 204 -24.89 -19.77 -14.61
N GLU A 205 -25.79 -19.94 -15.60
CA GLU A 205 -25.91 -21.16 -16.40
C GLU A 205 -24.87 -21.22 -17.52
N VAL A 206 -23.59 -21.41 -17.12
CA VAL A 206 -22.45 -21.54 -18.04
C VAL A 206 -21.63 -22.76 -17.71
N SER A 207 -21.02 -23.37 -18.73
CA SER A 207 -20.20 -24.57 -18.57
C SER A 207 -18.87 -24.32 -17.89
N THR A 208 -18.35 -23.10 -17.98
CA THR A 208 -17.03 -22.73 -17.43
C THR A 208 -17.14 -21.42 -16.67
N LYS A 209 -16.63 -21.41 -15.44
CA LYS A 209 -16.53 -20.22 -14.59
C LYS A 209 -15.08 -19.97 -14.27
N TYR A 210 -14.67 -18.71 -14.31
CA TYR A 210 -13.31 -18.28 -14.04
C TYR A 210 -13.26 -17.55 -12.71
N VAL A 211 -12.24 -17.84 -11.90
CA VAL A 211 -11.90 -17.11 -10.69
C VAL A 211 -10.62 -16.34 -10.95
N VAL A 212 -10.66 -15.03 -10.75
CA VAL A 212 -9.49 -14.16 -10.87
C VAL A 212 -9.15 -13.63 -9.49
N CYS A 213 -7.96 -13.95 -9.02
CA CYS A 213 -7.41 -13.36 -7.81
C CYS A 213 -6.70 -12.06 -8.17
N ASN A 214 -7.20 -10.95 -7.65
CA ASN A 214 -6.43 -9.71 -7.66
C ASN A 214 -5.46 -9.77 -6.48
N ALA A 215 -4.19 -10.05 -6.78
CA ALA A 215 -3.09 -10.11 -5.82
C ALA A 215 -2.09 -8.98 -6.08
N ASP A 216 -2.57 -7.85 -6.60
CA ASP A 216 -1.77 -6.65 -6.78
C ASP A 216 -1.60 -5.93 -5.44
N GLU A 217 -0.36 -5.61 -5.10
CA GLU A 217 0.06 -4.80 -3.97
C GLU A 217 0.62 -3.47 -4.49
N GLY A 218 -0.24 -2.71 -5.17
CA GLY A 218 0.15 -1.47 -5.84
C GLY A 218 0.19 -0.24 -4.93
N ASP A 219 -0.35 -0.30 -3.73
CA ASP A 219 -0.34 0.82 -2.78
C ASP A 219 1.10 1.11 -2.32
N PRO A 220 1.53 2.38 -2.36
CA PRO A 220 2.91 2.77 -2.01
C PRO A 220 3.30 2.54 -0.55
N GLY A 221 2.37 2.24 0.31
CA GLY A 221 2.58 1.95 1.72
C GLY A 221 2.41 0.48 2.04
#